data_920f148c0eb8e5bda855674c1d5944a9
#
_entry.id   920f148c0eb8e5bda855674c1d5944a9
#
_cell.length_a   1.000
_cell.length_b   1.000
_cell.length_c   1.000
_cell.angle_alpha   90.00
_cell.angle_beta   90.00
_cell.angle_gamma   90.00
#
_symmetry.space_group_name_H-M   'P 1'
#
loop_
_entity.id
_entity.type
_entity.pdbx_description
1 polymer ?
#
loop_
_entity_poly.entity_id
_entity_poly.type
_entity_poly.pdbx_seq_one_letter_code
_entity_poly.pdbx_strand_id
1 'polypeptide(L)'
;YTQEIVDNCKVIGNDDLLLVAGDISWAMNIDEAIPDLRYISALPGKKVLTRGNHDYWWKGIGSVRAVLPKGVYAIQNDAVKFDNVVICGSRGWTTPEPNAIEEAEDKKIYARELLRMEMSLTCAKNLCSDGDKIIAMIHYPPFNSKFDDSRFTELFDKFNVSAVVYGHLHGKSVRSETVVSKNGIKYYLT
;
A
#
# COMPACT_ATOMS: atom_id res chain seq x y z
N TYR A 1 -15.03 13.87 -9.16
CA TYR A 1 -13.95 13.06 -8.57
C TYR A 1 -14.19 11.55 -8.78
N THR A 2 -15.32 11.01 -8.30
CA THR A 2 -15.65 9.57 -8.45
C THR A 2 -15.78 9.13 -9.91
N GLN A 3 -16.45 9.92 -10.75
CA GLN A 3 -16.58 9.63 -12.17
C GLN A 3 -15.25 9.67 -12.91
N GLU A 4 -14.37 10.58 -12.54
CA GLU A 4 -13.02 10.69 -13.11
C GLU A 4 -12.17 9.42 -12.82
N ILE A 5 -12.27 8.87 -11.61
CA ILE A 5 -11.63 7.58 -11.27
C ILE A 5 -12.15 6.46 -12.17
N VAL A 6 -13.47 6.35 -12.35
CA VAL A 6 -14.07 5.35 -13.25
C VAL A 6 -13.59 5.53 -14.68
N ASP A 7 -13.55 6.76 -15.15
CA ASP A 7 -13.11 7.06 -16.52
C ASP A 7 -11.64 6.73 -16.75
N ASN A 8 -10.78 7.03 -15.77
CA ASN A 8 -9.36 6.67 -15.81
C ASN A 8 -9.13 5.16 -15.70
N CYS A 9 -9.99 4.43 -14.98
CA CYS A 9 -9.91 2.98 -14.87
C CYS A 9 -10.35 2.22 -16.14
N LYS A 10 -10.94 2.89 -17.14
CA LYS A 10 -11.36 2.24 -18.42
C LYS A 10 -10.21 1.64 -19.22
N VAL A 11 -8.97 2.08 -18.97
CA VAL A 11 -7.77 1.52 -19.61
C VAL A 11 -7.32 0.20 -18.98
N ILE A 12 -7.86 -0.16 -17.81
CA ILE A 12 -7.50 -1.38 -17.06
C ILE A 12 -8.21 -2.57 -17.69
N GLY A 13 -7.45 -3.60 -18.06
CA GLY A 13 -7.97 -4.89 -18.52
C GLY A 13 -8.40 -5.81 -17.38
N ASN A 14 -9.11 -6.90 -17.72
CA ASN A 14 -9.59 -7.87 -16.72
C ASN A 14 -8.45 -8.62 -16.00
N ASP A 15 -7.29 -8.74 -16.63
CA ASP A 15 -6.12 -9.44 -16.09
C ASP A 15 -5.16 -8.49 -15.35
N ASP A 16 -5.41 -7.19 -15.42
CA ASP A 16 -4.58 -6.20 -14.73
C ASP A 16 -4.85 -6.17 -13.22
N LEU A 17 -3.89 -5.62 -12.47
CA LEU A 17 -3.97 -5.40 -11.03
C LEU A 17 -4.16 -3.91 -10.74
N LEU A 18 -5.22 -3.57 -10.03
CA LEU A 18 -5.45 -2.25 -9.47
C LEU A 18 -5.00 -2.26 -8.00
N LEU A 19 -3.96 -1.48 -7.70
CA LEU A 19 -3.41 -1.37 -6.35
C LEU A 19 -3.96 -0.13 -5.65
N VAL A 20 -4.58 -0.31 -4.48
CA VAL A 20 -5.16 0.78 -3.68
C VAL A 20 -4.38 0.92 -2.38
N ALA A 21 -3.59 1.97 -2.28
CA ALA A 21 -2.62 2.18 -1.21
C ALA A 21 -3.22 2.77 0.09
N GLY A 22 -4.42 2.33 0.48
CA GLY A 22 -5.09 2.71 1.73
C GLY A 22 -6.07 3.87 1.60
N ASP A 23 -6.69 4.23 2.73
CA ASP A 23 -7.75 5.23 2.84
C ASP A 23 -8.93 4.95 1.89
N ILE A 24 -9.39 3.70 1.95
CA ILE A 24 -10.38 3.12 1.06
C ILE A 24 -11.79 3.66 1.40
N SER A 25 -12.08 3.77 2.69
CA SER A 25 -13.38 4.24 3.19
C SER A 25 -13.23 4.91 4.55
N TRP A 26 -13.98 5.98 4.76
CA TRP A 26 -14.07 6.69 6.04
C TRP A 26 -15.11 6.08 6.98
N ALA A 27 -15.63 4.91 6.65
CA ALA A 27 -16.56 4.16 7.49
C ALA A 27 -15.95 3.87 8.87
N MET A 28 -16.81 3.82 9.89
CA MET A 28 -16.39 3.52 11.26
C MET A 28 -16.42 2.03 11.57
N ASN A 29 -17.18 1.27 10.80
CA ASN A 29 -17.33 -0.19 10.93
C ASN A 29 -17.44 -0.86 9.56
N ILE A 30 -17.39 -2.17 9.56
CA ILE A 30 -17.31 -2.97 8.33
C ILE A 30 -18.59 -2.89 7.48
N ASP A 31 -19.74 -2.83 8.13
CA ASP A 31 -21.05 -2.80 7.44
C ASP A 31 -21.19 -1.49 6.65
N GLU A 32 -20.73 -0.39 7.22
CA GLU A 32 -20.69 0.92 6.55
C GLU A 32 -19.70 0.96 5.38
N ALA A 33 -18.62 0.17 5.41
CA ALA A 33 -17.62 0.11 4.35
C ALA A 33 -18.08 -0.74 3.13
N ILE A 34 -19.07 -1.61 3.29
CA ILE A 34 -19.53 -2.52 2.22
C ILE A 34 -19.90 -1.78 0.93
N PRO A 35 -20.64 -0.65 0.95
CA PRO A 35 -20.95 0.09 -0.28
C PRO A 35 -19.70 0.52 -1.04
N ASP A 36 -18.67 1.04 -0.34
CA ASP A 36 -17.43 1.48 -0.96
C ASP A 36 -16.63 0.30 -1.54
N LEU A 37 -16.60 -0.83 -0.82
CA LEU A 37 -15.97 -2.06 -1.30
C LEU A 37 -16.66 -2.61 -2.55
N ARG A 38 -18.00 -2.53 -2.62
CA ARG A 38 -18.76 -2.89 -3.82
C ARG A 38 -18.46 -1.97 -4.98
N TYR A 39 -18.35 -0.66 -4.72
CA TYR A 39 -17.99 0.32 -5.73
C TYR A 39 -16.60 0.01 -6.32
N ILE A 40 -15.59 -0.22 -5.48
CA ILE A 40 -14.24 -0.60 -5.91
C ILE A 40 -14.28 -1.93 -6.68
N SER A 41 -15.09 -2.90 -6.25
CA SER A 41 -15.17 -4.19 -6.93
C SER A 41 -15.73 -4.09 -8.35
N ALA A 42 -16.55 -3.08 -8.63
CA ALA A 42 -17.11 -2.84 -9.96
C ALA A 42 -16.09 -2.27 -10.97
N LEU A 43 -14.95 -1.75 -10.50
CA LEU A 43 -13.86 -1.33 -11.38
C LEU A 43 -13.25 -2.55 -12.09
N PRO A 44 -12.66 -2.38 -13.30
CA PRO A 44 -12.01 -3.49 -14.00
C PRO A 44 -10.75 -4.01 -13.30
N GLY A 45 -10.30 -5.19 -13.68
CA GLY A 45 -9.12 -5.85 -13.13
C GLY A 45 -9.31 -6.49 -11.75
N LYS A 46 -8.27 -7.10 -11.20
CA LYS A 46 -8.21 -7.59 -9.82
C LYS A 46 -7.72 -6.44 -8.92
N LYS A 47 -8.28 -6.30 -7.73
CA LYS A 47 -7.95 -5.21 -6.80
C LYS A 47 -7.19 -5.75 -5.61
N VAL A 48 -6.09 -5.08 -5.25
CA VAL A 48 -5.35 -5.36 -4.02
C VAL A 48 -5.39 -4.12 -3.13
N LEU A 49 -5.91 -4.28 -1.94
CA LEU A 49 -6.10 -3.22 -0.96
C LEU A 49 -5.09 -3.36 0.17
N THR A 50 -4.53 -2.26 0.65
CA THR A 50 -3.86 -2.19 1.94
C THR A 50 -4.54 -1.16 2.83
N ARG A 51 -4.34 -1.25 4.15
CA ARG A 51 -4.96 -0.35 5.11
C ARG A 51 -4.28 1.02 5.11
N GLY A 52 -5.07 2.10 5.08
CA GLY A 52 -4.64 3.46 5.40
C GLY A 52 -4.92 3.87 6.86
N ASN A 53 -4.67 5.13 7.18
CA ASN A 53 -4.90 5.66 8.53
C ASN A 53 -6.37 6.03 8.78
N HIS A 54 -7.13 6.34 7.75
CA HIS A 54 -8.57 6.64 7.83
C HIS A 54 -9.46 5.43 7.65
N ASP A 55 -8.92 4.23 7.39
CA ASP A 55 -9.70 2.99 7.34
C ASP A 55 -10.04 2.51 8.77
N TYR A 56 -10.90 3.24 9.48
CA TYR A 56 -11.32 2.93 10.86
C TYR A 56 -12.10 1.63 10.97
N TRP A 57 -12.81 1.26 9.91
CA TRP A 57 -13.56 0.01 9.76
C TRP A 57 -12.66 -1.24 9.74
N TRP A 58 -11.41 -1.09 9.31
CA TRP A 58 -10.46 -2.18 9.16
C TRP A 58 -9.85 -2.55 10.53
N LYS A 59 -10.54 -3.39 11.29
CA LYS A 59 -10.08 -3.83 12.63
C LYS A 59 -9.07 -4.97 12.56
N GLY A 60 -9.32 -5.97 11.72
CA GLY A 60 -8.42 -7.10 11.51
C GLY A 60 -8.60 -7.73 10.14
N ILE A 61 -7.51 -8.29 9.60
CA ILE A 61 -7.48 -8.79 8.22
C ILE A 61 -8.51 -9.92 7.98
N GLY A 62 -8.75 -10.77 8.96
CA GLY A 62 -9.71 -11.87 8.83
C GLY A 62 -11.14 -11.39 8.60
N SER A 63 -11.58 -10.41 9.39
CA SER A 63 -12.92 -9.81 9.23
C SER A 63 -13.06 -9.04 7.93
N VAL A 64 -11.99 -8.37 7.48
CA VAL A 64 -11.97 -7.69 6.17
C VAL A 64 -12.12 -8.70 5.05
N ARG A 65 -11.30 -9.73 5.01
CA ARG A 65 -11.34 -10.76 3.96
C ARG A 65 -12.69 -11.48 3.88
N ALA A 66 -13.39 -11.62 4.99
CA ALA A 66 -14.70 -12.28 5.05
C ALA A 66 -15.80 -11.52 4.29
N VAL A 67 -15.65 -10.20 4.09
CA VAL A 67 -16.65 -9.36 3.40
C VAL A 67 -16.22 -8.87 2.02
N LEU A 68 -14.98 -9.17 1.60
CA LEU A 68 -14.49 -8.72 0.30
C LEU A 68 -15.26 -9.37 -0.85
N PRO A 69 -15.70 -8.58 -1.84
CA PRO A 69 -16.26 -9.12 -3.07
C PRO A 69 -15.23 -9.96 -3.85
N LYS A 70 -15.73 -10.83 -4.73
CA LYS A 70 -14.87 -11.60 -5.64
C LYS A 70 -13.97 -10.68 -6.48
N GLY A 71 -12.69 -11.03 -6.58
CA GLY A 71 -11.69 -10.24 -7.34
C GLY A 71 -11.10 -9.07 -6.57
N VAL A 72 -11.50 -8.89 -5.30
CA VAL A 72 -10.89 -7.93 -4.37
C VAL A 72 -10.10 -8.69 -3.31
N TYR A 73 -8.87 -8.30 -3.10
CA TYR A 73 -7.92 -8.92 -2.16
C TYR A 73 -7.44 -7.87 -1.17
N ALA A 74 -7.16 -8.26 0.04
CA ALA A 74 -6.58 -7.38 1.06
C ALA A 74 -5.30 -8.00 1.60
N ILE A 75 -4.28 -7.16 1.77
CA ILE A 75 -3.00 -7.53 2.40
C ILE A 75 -2.80 -6.72 3.67
N GLN A 76 -2.24 -7.38 4.69
CA GLN A 76 -1.84 -6.74 5.95
C GLN A 76 -0.70 -7.54 6.55
N ASN A 77 0.52 -7.08 6.38
CA ASN A 77 1.76 -7.71 6.86
C ASN A 77 2.02 -9.11 6.23
N ASP A 78 1.36 -9.41 5.14
CA ASP A 78 1.48 -10.65 4.36
C ASP A 78 1.57 -10.33 2.86
N ALA A 79 1.43 -11.32 1.99
CA ALA A 79 1.56 -11.14 0.55
C ALA A 79 0.56 -12.02 -0.22
N VAL A 80 0.31 -11.65 -1.47
CA VAL A 80 -0.49 -12.42 -2.42
C VAL A 80 0.22 -12.47 -3.77
N LYS A 81 0.18 -13.64 -4.43
CA LYS A 81 0.80 -13.84 -5.74
C LYS A 81 -0.26 -13.88 -6.84
N PHE A 82 0.04 -13.19 -7.94
CA PHE A 82 -0.69 -13.22 -9.21
C PHE A 82 0.32 -13.51 -10.33
N ASP A 83 0.23 -14.66 -10.96
CA ASP A 83 1.14 -15.09 -12.01
C ASP A 83 2.62 -14.91 -11.61
N ASN A 84 3.33 -13.97 -12.23
CA ASN A 84 4.73 -13.65 -11.98
C ASN A 84 4.94 -12.39 -11.12
N VAL A 85 3.90 -11.91 -10.44
CA VAL A 85 3.95 -10.72 -9.57
C VAL A 85 3.47 -11.08 -8.18
N VAL A 86 4.25 -10.71 -7.17
CA VAL A 86 3.88 -10.84 -5.75
C VAL A 86 3.66 -9.45 -5.17
N ILE A 87 2.47 -9.23 -4.63
CA ILE A 87 2.10 -7.98 -3.97
C ILE A 87 2.19 -8.18 -2.46
N CYS A 88 2.92 -7.32 -1.78
CA CYS A 88 3.07 -7.32 -0.32
C CYS A 88 2.89 -5.92 0.23
N GLY A 89 2.73 -5.78 1.54
CA GLY A 89 2.62 -4.45 2.12
C GLY A 89 2.15 -4.40 3.57
N SER A 90 2.30 -3.21 4.11
CA SER A 90 1.79 -2.82 5.42
C SER A 90 1.34 -1.35 5.37
N ARG A 91 0.69 -0.89 6.45
CA ARG A 91 0.28 0.52 6.52
C ARG A 91 1.49 1.48 6.51
N GLY A 92 2.59 1.10 7.15
CA GLY A 92 3.70 2.00 7.41
C GLY A 92 3.39 3.04 8.48
N TRP A 93 4.28 4.02 8.61
CA TRP A 93 4.16 5.18 9.50
C TRP A 93 4.98 6.34 8.97
N THR A 94 4.71 7.53 9.48
CA THR A 94 5.44 8.75 9.11
C THR A 94 6.95 8.55 9.26
N THR A 95 7.69 8.81 8.19
CA THR A 95 9.16 8.80 8.20
C THR A 95 9.66 10.07 8.86
N PRO A 96 10.62 9.98 9.80
CA PRO A 96 11.13 11.14 10.51
C PRO A 96 11.72 12.21 9.57
N GLU A 97 11.40 13.48 9.85
CA GLU A 97 12.04 14.60 9.19
C GLU A 97 13.45 14.84 9.77
N PRO A 98 14.40 15.34 8.98
CA PRO A 98 15.73 15.68 9.47
C PRO A 98 15.64 16.69 10.62
N ASN A 99 16.30 16.38 11.74
CA ASN A 99 16.32 17.21 12.95
C ASN A 99 14.97 17.38 13.67
N ALA A 100 13.94 16.61 13.31
CA ALA A 100 12.69 16.59 14.06
C ALA A 100 12.89 15.89 15.42
N ILE A 101 12.26 16.44 16.45
CA ILE A 101 12.13 15.75 17.74
C ILE A 101 10.97 14.78 17.61
N GLU A 102 11.28 13.50 17.50
CA GLU A 102 10.26 12.46 17.46
C GLU A 102 9.74 12.14 18.85
N GLU A 103 8.43 12.03 18.98
CA GLU A 103 7.79 11.54 20.19
C GLU A 103 8.10 10.05 20.42
N ALA A 104 8.17 9.66 21.68
CA ALA A 104 8.49 8.26 22.04
C ALA A 104 7.45 7.28 21.49
N GLU A 105 6.19 7.69 21.36
CA GLU A 105 5.12 6.87 20.81
C GLU A 105 5.30 6.68 19.29
N ASP A 106 5.62 7.73 18.55
CA ASP A 106 5.88 7.64 17.10
C ASP A 106 7.04 6.71 16.79
N LYS A 107 8.12 6.77 17.58
CA LYS A 107 9.24 5.83 17.46
C LYS A 107 8.82 4.37 17.63
N LYS A 108 7.97 4.09 18.61
CA LYS A 108 7.44 2.73 18.85
C LYS A 108 6.57 2.27 17.69
N ILE A 109 5.69 3.15 17.18
CA ILE A 109 4.82 2.83 16.04
C ILE A 109 5.67 2.59 14.80
N TYR A 110 6.62 3.47 14.50
CA TYR A 110 7.53 3.33 13.37
C TYR A 110 8.30 2.00 13.41
N ALA A 111 8.89 1.66 14.56
CA ALA A 111 9.60 0.39 14.73
C ALA A 111 8.70 -0.83 14.53
N ARG A 112 7.47 -0.78 15.03
CA ARG A 112 6.48 -1.85 14.83
C ARG A 112 6.07 -1.98 13.37
N GLU A 113 5.87 -0.87 12.66
CA GLU A 113 5.49 -0.90 11.23
C GLU A 113 6.65 -1.37 10.35
N LEU A 114 7.89 -1.11 10.71
CA LEU A 114 9.07 -1.71 10.07
C LEU A 114 9.06 -3.24 10.18
N LEU A 115 8.83 -3.78 11.38
CA LEU A 115 8.72 -5.22 11.58
C LEU A 115 7.58 -5.83 10.75
N ARG A 116 6.45 -5.15 10.67
CA ARG A 116 5.30 -5.56 9.87
C ARG A 116 5.62 -5.58 8.37
N MET A 117 6.32 -4.57 7.88
CA MET A 117 6.78 -4.54 6.49
C MET A 117 7.78 -5.67 6.22
N GLU A 118 8.73 -5.92 7.11
CA GLU A 118 9.68 -7.03 6.96
C GLU A 118 8.98 -8.40 6.96
N MET A 119 7.97 -8.60 7.81
CA MET A 119 7.12 -9.81 7.76
C MET A 119 6.45 -9.97 6.39
N SER A 120 5.87 -8.90 5.88
CA SER A 120 5.20 -8.90 4.57
C SER A 120 6.16 -9.22 3.42
N LEU A 121 7.33 -8.61 3.42
CA LEU A 121 8.40 -8.85 2.44
C LEU A 121 8.95 -10.29 2.53
N THR A 122 9.05 -10.83 3.74
CA THR A 122 9.44 -12.22 3.96
C THR A 122 8.39 -13.18 3.39
N CYS A 123 7.10 -12.91 3.61
CA CYS A 123 6.01 -13.66 2.98
C CYS A 123 6.10 -13.59 1.46
N ALA A 124 6.34 -12.39 0.90
CA ALA A 124 6.50 -12.22 -0.53
C ALA A 124 7.66 -13.04 -1.08
N LYS A 125 8.82 -13.00 -0.43
CA LYS A 125 9.99 -13.78 -0.82
C LYS A 125 9.72 -15.28 -0.84
N ASN A 126 8.95 -15.78 0.13
CA ASN A 126 8.58 -17.19 0.21
C ASN A 126 7.58 -17.61 -0.89
N LEU A 127 6.80 -16.67 -1.44
CA LEU A 127 5.88 -16.93 -2.56
C LEU A 127 6.54 -16.80 -3.92
N CYS A 128 7.70 -16.12 -4.01
CA CYS A 128 8.40 -15.89 -5.26
C CYS A 128 9.03 -17.18 -5.83
N SER A 129 8.89 -17.34 -7.12
CA SER A 129 9.67 -18.23 -7.97
C SER A 129 10.72 -17.42 -8.75
N ASP A 130 11.63 -18.11 -9.44
CA ASP A 130 12.63 -17.43 -10.28
C ASP A 130 11.95 -16.56 -11.36
N GLY A 131 12.39 -15.32 -11.46
CA GLY A 131 11.85 -14.34 -12.41
C GLY A 131 10.64 -13.55 -11.93
N ASP A 132 10.05 -13.89 -10.77
CA ASP A 132 8.93 -13.14 -10.21
C ASP A 132 9.38 -11.75 -9.71
N LYS A 133 8.45 -10.80 -9.77
CA LYS A 133 8.64 -9.43 -9.31
C LYS A 133 7.88 -9.19 -8.01
N ILE A 134 8.52 -8.52 -7.06
CA ILE A 134 7.87 -8.07 -5.83
C ILE A 134 7.47 -6.60 -5.99
N ILE A 135 6.21 -6.28 -5.76
CA ILE A 135 5.70 -4.92 -5.65
C ILE A 135 5.25 -4.71 -4.20
N ALA A 136 5.80 -3.72 -3.54
CA ALA A 136 5.42 -3.37 -2.18
C ALA A 136 4.38 -2.24 -2.19
N MET A 137 3.37 -2.38 -1.32
CA MET A 137 2.37 -1.35 -1.04
C MET A 137 2.57 -0.83 0.38
N ILE A 138 2.63 0.47 0.55
CA ILE A 138 2.72 1.14 1.85
C ILE A 138 1.83 2.38 1.82
N HIS A 139 1.03 2.61 2.87
CA HIS A 139 0.15 3.79 2.85
C HIS A 139 0.93 5.08 3.08
N TYR A 140 1.73 5.14 4.14
CA TYR A 140 2.56 6.31 4.40
C TYR A 140 3.76 6.37 3.47
N PRO A 141 4.21 7.59 3.06
CA PRO A 141 5.44 7.74 2.28
C PRO A 141 6.62 7.04 2.96
N PRO A 142 7.41 6.23 2.23
CA PRO A 142 8.56 5.53 2.82
C PRO A 142 9.80 6.42 2.98
N PHE A 143 9.69 7.71 2.76
CA PHE A 143 10.73 8.73 2.91
C PHE A 143 10.14 10.04 3.45
N ASN A 144 10.99 10.93 3.93
CA ASN A 144 10.63 12.25 4.43
C ASN A 144 10.41 13.27 3.28
N SER A 145 10.17 14.53 3.63
CA SER A 145 9.92 15.63 2.66
C SER A 145 11.10 15.93 1.72
N LYS A 146 12.31 15.46 2.05
CA LYS A 146 13.52 15.62 1.24
C LYS A 146 13.83 14.39 0.39
N PHE A 147 12.98 13.36 0.44
CA PHE A 147 13.21 12.07 -0.19
C PHE A 147 14.49 11.38 0.29
N ASP A 148 14.91 11.62 1.54
CA ASP A 148 16.04 10.90 2.13
C ASP A 148 15.73 9.40 2.26
N ASP A 149 16.78 8.58 2.30
CA ASP A 149 16.64 7.17 2.58
C ASP A 149 16.12 6.94 3.99
N SER A 150 15.33 5.89 4.13
CA SER A 150 14.75 5.48 5.40
C SER A 150 14.93 3.99 5.62
N ARG A 151 14.63 3.51 6.82
CA ARG A 151 14.64 2.08 7.10
C ARG A 151 13.61 1.30 6.26
N PHE A 152 12.55 1.94 5.74
CA PHE A 152 11.64 1.31 4.77
C PHE A 152 12.32 1.15 3.41
N THR A 153 13.01 2.19 2.90
CA THR A 153 13.74 2.09 1.62
C THR A 153 14.85 1.06 1.70
N GLU A 154 15.58 0.98 2.83
CA GLU A 154 16.59 -0.05 3.08
C GLU A 154 16.00 -1.48 3.05
N LEU A 155 14.81 -1.67 3.60
CA LEU A 155 14.10 -2.96 3.52
C LEU A 155 13.75 -3.30 2.07
N PHE A 156 13.23 -2.35 1.29
CA PHE A 156 12.89 -2.59 -0.11
C PHE A 156 14.11 -2.97 -0.94
N ASP A 157 15.25 -2.32 -0.71
CA ASP A 157 16.53 -2.67 -1.32
C ASP A 157 16.97 -4.09 -0.92
N LYS A 158 16.96 -4.40 0.38
CA LYS A 158 17.34 -5.71 0.94
C LYS A 158 16.56 -6.87 0.32
N PHE A 159 15.27 -6.66 0.03
CA PHE A 159 14.38 -7.69 -0.53
C PHE A 159 14.27 -7.66 -2.07
N ASN A 160 15.04 -6.81 -2.75
CA ASN A 160 15.02 -6.62 -4.20
C ASN A 160 13.61 -6.32 -4.73
N VAL A 161 12.91 -5.38 -4.09
CA VAL A 161 11.58 -4.92 -4.50
C VAL A 161 11.69 -4.25 -5.87
N SER A 162 10.81 -4.61 -6.79
CA SER A 162 10.83 -4.06 -8.17
C SER A 162 10.18 -2.69 -8.26
N ALA A 163 9.16 -2.44 -7.46
CA ALA A 163 8.46 -1.16 -7.39
C ALA A 163 7.74 -1.01 -6.04
N VAL A 164 7.50 0.23 -5.64
CA VAL A 164 6.75 0.60 -4.43
C VAL A 164 5.59 1.50 -4.81
N VAL A 165 4.41 1.22 -4.28
CA VAL A 165 3.22 2.08 -4.41
C VAL A 165 2.87 2.63 -3.03
N TYR A 166 2.69 3.95 -2.92
CA TYR A 166 2.36 4.61 -1.68
C TYR A 166 1.29 5.69 -1.89
N GLY A 167 0.60 6.07 -0.82
CA GLY A 167 -0.48 7.06 -0.83
C GLY A 167 -0.32 8.11 0.25
N HIS A 168 -1.40 8.42 0.98
CA HIS A 168 -1.47 9.34 2.14
C HIS A 168 -1.34 10.83 1.79
N LEU A 169 -0.50 11.19 0.83
CA LEU A 169 -0.27 12.59 0.46
C LEU A 169 -1.42 13.09 -0.42
N HIS A 170 -2.12 14.09 0.02
CA HIS A 170 -3.22 14.70 -0.72
C HIS A 170 -3.29 16.23 -0.53
N GLY A 171 -4.01 16.91 -1.43
CA GLY A 171 -4.21 18.35 -1.38
C GLY A 171 -3.07 19.17 -1.99
N LYS A 172 -3.01 20.48 -1.66
CA LYS A 172 -2.07 21.43 -2.26
C LYS A 172 -0.60 21.20 -1.86
N SER A 173 -0.34 20.39 -0.87
CA SER A 173 1.01 20.02 -0.41
C SER A 173 1.66 18.93 -1.26
N VAL A 174 0.91 18.26 -2.10
CA VAL A 174 1.46 17.28 -3.04
C VAL A 174 2.22 18.03 -4.13
N ARG A 175 3.52 18.18 -3.95
CA ARG A 175 4.38 18.75 -4.97
C ARG A 175 4.77 17.66 -5.97
N SER A 176 4.13 17.69 -7.09
CA SER A 176 4.54 17.39 -8.45
C SER A 176 5.27 16.09 -8.81
N GLU A 177 6.00 15.41 -7.98
CA GLU A 177 6.66 14.18 -8.38
C GLU A 177 5.85 12.96 -7.93
N THR A 178 5.01 12.47 -8.83
CA THR A 178 4.24 11.24 -8.61
C THR A 178 5.09 9.97 -8.74
N VAL A 179 6.31 10.09 -9.28
CA VAL A 179 7.25 8.98 -9.42
C VAL A 179 8.64 9.42 -8.98
N VAL A 180 9.19 8.75 -7.97
CA VAL A 180 10.56 8.94 -7.49
C VAL A 180 11.35 7.67 -7.78
N SER A 181 12.60 7.80 -8.20
CA SER A 181 13.51 6.66 -8.42
C SER A 181 14.66 6.71 -7.42
N LYS A 182 14.86 5.62 -6.65
CA LYS A 182 15.97 5.46 -5.70
C LYS A 182 16.52 4.04 -5.80
N ASN A 183 17.82 3.90 -5.88
CA ASN A 183 18.53 2.60 -5.90
C ASN A 183 17.97 1.60 -6.94
N GLY A 184 17.48 2.10 -8.08
CA GLY A 184 16.88 1.27 -9.12
C GLY A 184 15.41 0.91 -8.88
N ILE A 185 14.83 1.25 -7.73
CA ILE A 185 13.41 1.06 -7.41
C ILE A 185 12.62 2.32 -7.77
N LYS A 186 11.47 2.13 -8.42
CA LYS A 186 10.52 3.20 -8.67
C LYS A 186 9.44 3.23 -7.58
N TYR A 187 9.19 4.42 -7.06
CA TYR A 187 8.18 4.71 -6.04
C TYR A 187 7.07 5.53 -6.67
N TYR A 188 5.85 5.02 -6.64
CA TYR A 188 4.68 5.64 -7.26
C TYR A 188 3.75 6.17 -6.18
N LEU A 189 3.49 7.48 -6.20
CA LEU A 189 2.43 8.12 -5.41
C LEU A 189 1.08 7.96 -6.14
N THR A 190 0.05 7.52 -5.41
CA THR A 190 -1.31 7.28 -5.92
C THR A 190 -2.35 8.14 -5.24
#